data_f9e88ddf16a9860e5555cc5406f6762b
#
_entry.id   f9e88ddf16a9860e5555cc5406f6762b
#
_cell.length_a   1.000
_cell.length_b   1.000
_cell.length_c   1.000
_cell.angle_alpha   90.00
_cell.angle_beta   90.00
_cell.angle_gamma   90.00
#
_symmetry.space_group_name_H-M   'P 1'
#
loop_
_entity.id
_entity.type
_entity.pdbx_description
1 polymer ?
#
loop_
_entity_poly.entity_id
_entity_poly.type
_entity_poly.pdbx_seq_one_letter_code
_entity_poly.pdbx_strand_id
1 'polypeptide(L)'
;MTKPYLDAPLPHRLAHRGATMAGQFDENSWDAFRAALSLGASHLETDAQVTSDGHAVLVHDDDLVRVGATPLTGGRIRVAEYSLAELEAMRLAKGGAIPSLLATLLEFPDARFNIDVKRIGVAAPIADAVNATAAWDRVLITSFSDRRRKAALRLMKRPEVATSAGVSRLLLAFVAAGIAQLLPAIARRSLVRFALRGIDALQIPISEAGFRIDLPWFVRSVRDVGVHVHFWVINDRDEANRLLAMGASGIVSDDLERTL
;
A
#
# COMPACT_ATOMS: atom_id res chain seq x y z
N MET A 1 19.01 -1.02 9.85
CA MET A 1 17.93 -0.85 10.85
C MET A 1 16.62 -1.07 10.13
N THR A 2 15.72 -1.85 10.69
CA THR A 2 14.34 -2.00 10.25
C THR A 2 13.62 -0.65 10.37
N LYS A 3 12.67 -0.38 9.49
CA LYS A 3 11.84 0.83 9.58
C LYS A 3 10.75 0.61 10.63
N PRO A 4 10.40 1.62 11.45
CA PRO A 4 9.38 1.46 12.49
C PRO A 4 8.02 0.98 11.96
N TYR A 5 7.67 1.39 10.74
CA TYR A 5 6.48 0.86 10.04
C TYR A 5 6.47 -0.68 9.96
N LEU A 6 7.63 -1.33 9.80
CA LEU A 6 7.78 -2.77 9.63
C LEU A 6 8.03 -3.53 10.94
N ASP A 7 8.07 -2.84 12.09
CA ASP A 7 8.33 -3.44 13.40
C ASP A 7 7.08 -4.10 14.03
N ALA A 8 5.93 -4.09 13.34
CA ALA A 8 4.74 -4.82 13.77
C ALA A 8 5.03 -6.33 13.85
N PRO A 9 4.36 -7.07 14.75
CA PRO A 9 4.46 -8.53 14.81
C PRO A 9 4.12 -9.20 13.48
N LEU A 10 4.89 -10.22 13.12
CA LEU A 10 4.62 -11.03 11.92
C LEU A 10 3.57 -12.13 12.23
N PRO A 11 2.76 -12.53 11.24
CA PRO A 11 2.67 -11.93 9.91
C PRO A 11 1.96 -10.58 9.92
N HIS A 12 2.40 -9.65 9.08
CA HIS A 12 1.69 -8.40 8.89
C HIS A 12 0.31 -8.67 8.25
N ARG A 13 -0.73 -8.13 8.85
CA ARG A 13 -2.12 -8.20 8.40
C ARG A 13 -2.49 -6.84 7.81
N LEU A 14 -2.42 -6.73 6.48
CA LEU A 14 -2.70 -5.46 5.79
C LEU A 14 -4.14 -5.49 5.26
N ALA A 15 -4.97 -4.56 5.73
CA ALA A 15 -6.36 -4.40 5.27
C ALA A 15 -6.36 -3.58 3.97
N HIS A 16 -6.67 -4.22 2.83
CA HIS A 16 -6.75 -3.59 1.53
C HIS A 16 -7.93 -2.61 1.49
N ARG A 17 -7.64 -1.31 1.46
CA ARG A 17 -8.62 -0.22 1.53
C ARG A 17 -9.52 -0.28 2.78
N GLY A 18 -8.99 -0.82 3.88
CA GLY A 18 -9.76 -1.12 5.09
C GLY A 18 -10.48 -2.47 5.03
N ALA A 19 -11.44 -2.70 5.95
CA ALA A 19 -12.28 -3.89 5.95
C ALA A 19 -13.72 -3.48 5.58
N THR A 20 -14.16 -3.85 4.37
CA THR A 20 -15.50 -3.49 3.90
C THR A 20 -16.62 -4.32 4.53
N MET A 21 -16.28 -5.34 5.34
CA MET A 21 -17.25 -6.22 6.03
C MET A 21 -18.31 -6.78 5.08
N ALA A 22 -17.86 -7.45 4.00
CA ALA A 22 -18.72 -7.98 2.93
C ALA A 22 -19.63 -6.90 2.28
N GLY A 23 -19.12 -5.68 2.17
CA GLY A 23 -19.83 -4.56 1.53
C GLY A 23 -20.71 -3.75 2.46
N GLN A 24 -20.57 -3.91 3.78
CA GLN A 24 -21.25 -3.06 4.75
C GLN A 24 -20.69 -1.63 4.78
N PHE A 25 -19.39 -1.48 4.61
CA PHE A 25 -18.69 -0.20 4.57
C PHE A 25 -18.11 0.08 3.19
N ASP A 26 -17.98 1.35 2.85
CA ASP A 26 -17.26 1.78 1.65
C ASP A 26 -15.76 1.61 1.84
N GLU A 27 -15.06 1.16 0.79
CA GLU A 27 -13.58 1.08 0.79
C GLU A 27 -12.95 2.47 1.02
N ASN A 28 -11.75 2.51 1.58
CA ASN A 28 -11.00 3.74 1.90
C ASN A 28 -11.77 4.71 2.83
N SER A 29 -12.83 4.27 3.49
CA SER A 29 -13.59 5.06 4.48
C SER A 29 -13.05 4.86 5.90
N TRP A 30 -13.32 5.81 6.79
CA TRP A 30 -12.95 5.67 8.19
C TRP A 30 -13.63 4.50 8.89
N ASP A 31 -14.88 4.17 8.50
CA ASP A 31 -15.58 3.03 9.06
C ASP A 31 -14.92 1.70 8.65
N ALA A 32 -14.48 1.58 7.39
CA ALA A 32 -13.70 0.44 6.94
C ALA A 32 -12.34 0.35 7.66
N PHE A 33 -11.69 1.47 7.97
CA PHE A 33 -10.44 1.48 8.73
C PHE A 33 -10.66 1.09 10.19
N ARG A 34 -11.71 1.60 10.86
CA ARG A 34 -12.06 1.19 12.23
C ARG A 34 -12.40 -0.30 12.29
N ALA A 35 -13.19 -0.80 11.34
CA ALA A 35 -13.50 -2.22 11.23
C ALA A 35 -12.23 -3.06 11.07
N ALA A 36 -11.32 -2.67 10.18
CA ALA A 36 -10.05 -3.37 9.98
C ALA A 36 -9.21 -3.45 11.25
N LEU A 37 -9.09 -2.34 11.98
CA LEU A 37 -8.35 -2.30 13.26
C LEU A 37 -9.01 -3.18 14.31
N SER A 38 -10.34 -3.21 14.39
CA SER A 38 -11.07 -4.07 15.33
C SER A 38 -10.91 -5.57 15.02
N LEU A 39 -10.67 -5.93 13.77
CA LEU A 39 -10.33 -7.28 13.31
C LEU A 39 -8.83 -7.62 13.49
N GLY A 40 -8.05 -6.71 14.07
CA GLY A 40 -6.63 -6.93 14.33
C GLY A 40 -5.73 -6.70 13.12
N ALA A 41 -6.11 -5.82 12.19
CA ALA A 41 -5.19 -5.34 11.16
C ALA A 41 -3.96 -4.70 11.82
N SER A 42 -2.77 -5.09 11.38
CA SER A 42 -1.52 -4.45 11.80
C SER A 42 -1.20 -3.20 10.96
N HIS A 43 -1.77 -3.16 9.75
CA HIS A 43 -1.58 -2.07 8.80
C HIS A 43 -2.87 -1.85 8.00
N LEU A 44 -3.13 -0.59 7.68
CA LEU A 44 -4.18 -0.17 6.76
C LEU A 44 -3.55 0.14 5.40
N GLU A 45 -4.08 -0.45 4.34
CA GLU A 45 -3.68 -0.09 2.99
C GLU A 45 -4.70 0.90 2.42
N THR A 46 -4.22 1.86 1.62
CA THR A 46 -5.07 2.90 1.04
C THR A 46 -4.44 3.49 -0.22
N ASP A 47 -5.29 4.03 -1.07
CA ASP A 47 -4.95 4.64 -2.34
C ASP A 47 -5.13 6.16 -2.28
N ALA A 48 -4.18 6.94 -2.78
CA ALA A 48 -4.29 8.39 -2.75
C ALA A 48 -4.41 9.00 -4.15
N GLN A 49 -5.41 9.87 -4.32
CA GLN A 49 -5.63 10.74 -5.48
C GLN A 49 -5.53 12.20 -5.07
N VAL A 50 -5.51 13.12 -6.05
CA VAL A 50 -5.40 14.57 -5.82
C VAL A 50 -6.66 15.30 -6.27
N THR A 51 -7.15 16.22 -5.44
CA THR A 51 -8.27 17.13 -5.72
C THR A 51 -7.85 18.28 -6.62
N SER A 52 -8.82 19.06 -7.15
CA SER A 52 -8.56 20.23 -7.96
C SER A 52 -7.80 21.34 -7.21
N ASP A 53 -8.01 21.42 -5.90
CA ASP A 53 -7.36 22.38 -4.99
C ASP A 53 -6.11 21.82 -4.28
N GLY A 54 -5.60 20.66 -4.73
CA GLY A 54 -4.28 20.15 -4.35
C GLY A 54 -4.21 19.34 -3.05
N HIS A 55 -5.31 18.76 -2.57
CA HIS A 55 -5.32 17.89 -1.41
C HIS A 55 -5.23 16.41 -1.80
N ALA A 56 -4.60 15.59 -0.95
CA ALA A 56 -4.64 14.13 -1.09
C ALA A 56 -5.92 13.59 -0.46
N VAL A 57 -6.71 12.83 -1.24
CA VAL A 57 -7.92 12.13 -0.80
C VAL A 57 -7.78 10.64 -1.02
N LEU A 58 -8.48 9.85 -0.19
CA LEU A 58 -8.36 8.40 -0.19
C LEU A 58 -9.43 7.77 -1.10
N VAL A 59 -9.00 7.42 -2.30
CA VAL A 59 -9.83 6.73 -3.29
C VAL A 59 -8.95 6.04 -4.33
N HIS A 60 -9.38 4.85 -4.78
CA HIS A 60 -8.58 4.06 -5.73
C HIS A 60 -8.62 4.62 -7.14
N ASP A 61 -9.83 4.79 -7.70
CA ASP A 61 -10.02 5.17 -9.09
C ASP A 61 -9.87 6.69 -9.29
N ASP A 62 -9.66 7.12 -10.51
CA ASP A 62 -9.63 8.54 -10.86
C ASP A 62 -11.04 9.15 -10.96
N ASP A 63 -12.07 8.32 -10.88
CA ASP A 63 -13.47 8.73 -10.77
C ASP A 63 -14.21 7.94 -9.64
N LEU A 64 -15.40 8.41 -9.30
CA LEU A 64 -16.18 7.88 -8.19
C LEU A 64 -17.34 6.98 -8.63
N VAL A 65 -17.37 6.54 -9.88
CA VAL A 65 -18.47 5.71 -10.43
C VAL A 65 -18.57 4.38 -9.69
N ARG A 66 -17.46 3.68 -9.51
CA ARG A 66 -17.44 2.35 -8.88
C ARG A 66 -17.84 2.38 -7.41
N VAL A 67 -17.45 3.42 -6.69
CA VAL A 67 -17.81 3.59 -5.27
C VAL A 67 -19.20 4.23 -5.08
N GLY A 68 -19.91 4.48 -6.17
CA GLY A 68 -21.32 4.87 -6.17
C GLY A 68 -21.58 6.25 -5.57
N ALA A 69 -20.62 7.18 -5.65
CA ALA A 69 -20.86 8.54 -5.22
C ALA A 69 -21.95 9.19 -6.07
N THR A 70 -22.89 9.86 -5.38
CA THR A 70 -23.96 10.58 -6.06
C THR A 70 -23.48 11.98 -6.42
N PRO A 71 -23.39 12.32 -7.71
CA PRO A 71 -22.96 13.65 -8.13
C PRO A 71 -24.00 14.71 -7.77
N LEU A 72 -23.55 15.89 -7.40
CA LEU A 72 -24.42 17.04 -7.15
C LEU A 72 -25.15 17.51 -8.41
N THR A 73 -24.61 17.21 -9.62
CA THR A 73 -25.11 17.72 -10.91
C THR A 73 -25.34 16.66 -11.99
N GLY A 74 -25.18 15.37 -11.65
CA GLY A 74 -25.23 14.28 -12.64
C GLY A 74 -23.98 14.20 -13.54
N GLY A 75 -23.55 12.97 -13.86
CA GLY A 75 -22.39 12.73 -14.71
C GLY A 75 -21.25 11.96 -14.02
N ARG A 76 -20.12 11.80 -14.74
CA ARG A 76 -18.92 11.13 -14.22
C ARG A 76 -18.15 12.09 -13.32
N ILE A 77 -17.95 11.71 -12.07
CA ILE A 77 -17.22 12.52 -11.07
C ILE A 77 -15.75 12.13 -11.13
N ARG A 78 -14.91 12.98 -11.73
CA ARG A 78 -13.46 12.80 -11.67
C ARG A 78 -12.90 13.52 -10.45
N VAL A 79 -12.16 12.80 -9.61
CA VAL A 79 -11.58 13.33 -8.36
C VAL A 79 -10.83 14.65 -8.58
N ALA A 80 -10.03 14.74 -9.63
CA ALA A 80 -9.22 15.93 -9.93
C ALA A 80 -10.02 17.17 -10.42
N GLU A 81 -11.32 17.06 -10.63
CA GLU A 81 -12.19 18.16 -11.06
C GLU A 81 -12.93 18.80 -9.87
N TYR A 82 -12.86 18.20 -8.67
CA TYR A 82 -13.56 18.67 -7.47
C TYR A 82 -12.58 19.08 -6.38
N SER A 83 -12.95 20.09 -5.62
CA SER A 83 -12.23 20.52 -4.40
C SER A 83 -12.41 19.48 -3.27
N LEU A 84 -11.54 19.56 -2.25
CA LEU A 84 -11.68 18.72 -1.07
C LEU A 84 -13.06 18.88 -0.42
N ALA A 85 -13.53 20.12 -0.24
CA ALA A 85 -14.81 20.41 0.39
C ALA A 85 -16.00 19.79 -0.37
N GLU A 86 -15.96 19.82 -1.70
CA GLU A 86 -16.99 19.18 -2.54
C GLU A 86 -16.96 17.65 -2.41
N LEU A 87 -15.79 17.03 -2.39
CA LEU A 87 -15.65 15.58 -2.23
C LEU A 87 -16.07 15.10 -0.84
N GLU A 88 -15.73 15.83 0.22
CA GLU A 88 -16.13 15.50 1.59
C GLU A 88 -17.66 15.64 1.82
N ALA A 89 -18.31 16.52 1.04
CA ALA A 89 -19.78 16.66 1.05
C ALA A 89 -20.52 15.51 0.33
N MET A 90 -19.84 14.78 -0.56
CA MET A 90 -20.43 13.63 -1.26
C MET A 90 -20.59 12.44 -0.31
N ARG A 91 -21.53 11.57 -0.66
CA ARG A 91 -21.70 10.28 0.02
C ARG A 91 -21.50 9.14 -0.96
N LEU A 92 -20.76 8.15 -0.51
CA LEU A 92 -20.53 6.90 -1.22
C LEU A 92 -21.74 5.98 -1.12
N ALA A 93 -21.72 4.86 -1.82
CA ALA A 93 -22.87 3.94 -1.92
C ALA A 93 -23.37 3.41 -0.57
N LYS A 94 -22.52 3.33 0.45
CA LYS A 94 -22.86 2.88 1.81
C LYS A 94 -22.97 4.03 2.82
N GLY A 95 -22.98 5.26 2.35
CA GLY A 95 -23.07 6.47 3.17
C GLY A 95 -21.75 6.99 3.70
N GLY A 96 -20.63 6.34 3.41
CA GLY A 96 -19.29 6.81 3.74
C GLY A 96 -18.95 8.14 3.07
N ALA A 97 -18.03 8.89 3.67
CA ALA A 97 -17.43 10.08 3.06
C ALA A 97 -16.07 9.71 2.44
N ILE A 98 -15.60 10.55 1.50
CA ILE A 98 -14.24 10.47 0.97
C ILE A 98 -13.32 11.27 1.89
N PRO A 99 -12.45 10.63 2.70
CA PRO A 99 -11.62 11.37 3.63
C PRO A 99 -10.37 11.92 2.95
N SER A 100 -9.85 13.05 3.44
CA SER A 100 -8.51 13.48 3.11
C SER A 100 -7.46 12.64 3.83
N LEU A 101 -6.27 12.49 3.23
CA LEU A 101 -5.15 11.80 3.88
C LEU A 101 -4.72 12.51 5.17
N LEU A 102 -4.69 13.85 5.16
CA LEU A 102 -4.34 14.63 6.35
C LEU A 102 -5.30 14.32 7.52
N ALA A 103 -6.60 14.43 7.29
CA ALA A 103 -7.60 14.14 8.32
C ALA A 103 -7.52 12.68 8.79
N THR A 104 -7.27 11.73 7.87
CA THR A 104 -7.14 10.31 8.21
C THR A 104 -5.91 10.04 9.08
N LEU A 105 -4.77 10.64 8.78
CA LEU A 105 -3.58 10.48 9.62
C LEU A 105 -3.73 11.11 11.01
N LEU A 106 -4.56 12.14 11.16
CA LEU A 106 -4.92 12.72 12.45
C LEU A 106 -5.93 11.86 13.23
N GLU A 107 -6.94 11.31 12.56
CA GLU A 107 -7.98 10.45 13.15
C GLU A 107 -7.42 9.13 13.68
N PHE A 108 -6.38 8.58 12.99
CA PHE A 108 -5.76 7.30 13.34
C PHE A 108 -4.28 7.48 13.68
N PRO A 109 -3.93 8.14 14.80
CA PRO A 109 -2.54 8.52 15.11
C PRO A 109 -1.60 7.33 15.34
N ASP A 110 -2.14 6.19 15.77
CA ASP A 110 -1.38 4.98 16.08
C ASP A 110 -1.39 3.96 14.95
N ALA A 111 -2.21 4.15 13.91
CA ALA A 111 -2.32 3.21 12.81
C ALA A 111 -1.15 3.34 11.82
N ARG A 112 -0.72 2.21 11.27
CA ARG A 112 0.27 2.14 10.19
C ARG A 112 -0.45 2.16 8.84
N PHE A 113 -0.04 3.07 7.95
CA PHE A 113 -0.65 3.23 6.63
C PHE A 113 0.31 2.86 5.49
N ASN A 114 -0.14 1.96 4.62
CA ASN A 114 0.45 1.68 3.33
C ASN A 114 -0.24 2.55 2.28
N ILE A 115 0.45 3.54 1.71
CA ILE A 115 -0.14 4.57 0.85
C ILE A 115 0.34 4.39 -0.59
N ASP A 116 -0.57 4.05 -1.52
CA ASP A 116 -0.28 3.97 -2.95
C ASP A 116 -0.39 5.34 -3.63
N VAL A 117 0.70 5.77 -4.26
CA VAL A 117 0.78 7.02 -5.04
C VAL A 117 0.22 6.78 -6.44
N LYS A 118 -1.09 7.01 -6.65
CA LYS A 118 -1.78 6.72 -7.93
C LYS A 118 -1.31 7.58 -9.09
N ARG A 119 -1.00 8.86 -8.85
CA ARG A 119 -0.56 9.82 -9.87
C ARG A 119 0.63 10.65 -9.38
N ILE A 120 1.40 11.22 -10.32
CA ILE A 120 2.54 12.06 -9.95
C ILE A 120 2.10 13.33 -9.20
N GLY A 121 0.94 13.88 -9.53
CA GLY A 121 0.41 15.10 -8.90
C GLY A 121 0.05 14.94 -7.43
N VAL A 122 -0.21 13.71 -6.95
CA VAL A 122 -0.52 13.47 -5.54
C VAL A 122 0.73 13.32 -4.67
N ALA A 123 1.92 13.25 -5.25
CA ALA A 123 3.17 13.05 -4.49
C ALA A 123 3.46 14.18 -3.48
N ALA A 124 3.20 15.43 -3.85
CA ALA A 124 3.36 16.57 -2.95
C ALA A 124 2.28 16.60 -1.86
N PRO A 125 0.97 16.53 -2.17
CA PRO A 125 -0.08 16.44 -1.14
C PRO A 125 0.11 15.29 -0.13
N ILE A 126 0.58 14.12 -0.56
CA ILE A 126 0.91 13.03 0.37
C ILE A 126 2.07 13.45 1.30
N ALA A 127 3.13 14.03 0.73
CA ALA A 127 4.27 14.45 1.53
C ALA A 127 3.90 15.55 2.53
N ASP A 128 3.04 16.47 2.14
CA ASP A 128 2.54 17.55 2.99
C ASP A 128 1.71 17.00 4.16
N ALA A 129 0.79 16.05 3.90
CA ALA A 129 -0.02 15.41 4.93
C ALA A 129 0.85 14.62 5.93
N VAL A 130 1.80 13.82 5.43
CA VAL A 130 2.72 13.03 6.26
C VAL A 130 3.64 13.92 7.10
N ASN A 131 4.14 15.02 6.52
CA ASN A 131 4.99 15.96 7.24
C ASN A 131 4.21 16.74 8.30
N ALA A 132 2.99 17.20 7.98
CA ALA A 132 2.15 17.96 8.92
C ALA A 132 1.73 17.13 10.16
N THR A 133 1.59 15.80 9.98
CA THR A 133 1.20 14.88 11.06
C THR A 133 2.38 14.15 11.70
N ALA A 134 3.61 14.43 11.26
CA ALA A 134 4.81 13.71 11.68
C ALA A 134 4.71 12.18 11.58
N ALA A 135 3.95 11.67 10.61
CA ALA A 135 3.64 10.24 10.48
C ALA A 135 4.75 9.41 9.81
N TRP A 136 6.00 9.87 9.82
CA TRP A 136 7.12 9.28 9.06
C TRP A 136 7.46 7.85 9.46
N ASP A 137 7.26 7.49 10.73
CA ASP A 137 7.58 6.18 11.31
C ASP A 137 6.48 5.15 11.13
N ARG A 138 5.29 5.57 10.72
CA ARG A 138 4.10 4.72 10.58
C ARG A 138 3.50 4.72 9.17
N VAL A 139 4.23 5.24 8.17
CA VAL A 139 3.80 5.17 6.77
C VAL A 139 4.79 4.40 5.91
N LEU A 140 4.26 3.66 4.94
CA LEU A 140 4.98 3.09 3.83
C LEU A 140 4.45 3.69 2.54
N ILE A 141 5.34 4.20 1.70
CA ILE A 141 5.00 4.76 0.40
C ILE A 141 5.24 3.71 -0.68
N THR A 142 4.18 3.37 -1.39
CA THR A 142 4.21 2.46 -2.53
C THR A 142 3.70 3.13 -3.80
N SER A 143 3.98 2.55 -4.94
CA SER A 143 3.39 2.83 -6.25
C SER A 143 3.82 1.78 -7.25
N PHE A 144 2.99 1.46 -8.23
CA PHE A 144 3.41 0.70 -9.41
C PHE A 144 4.55 1.40 -10.18
N SER A 145 4.68 2.72 -10.05
CA SER A 145 5.71 3.54 -10.68
C SER A 145 6.80 3.99 -9.70
N ASP A 146 8.02 3.51 -9.88
CA ASP A 146 9.18 3.98 -9.12
C ASP A 146 9.39 5.50 -9.21
N ARG A 147 8.97 6.14 -10.31
CA ARG A 147 9.04 7.60 -10.47
C ARG A 147 8.10 8.32 -9.50
N ARG A 148 6.84 7.87 -9.38
CA ARG A 148 5.83 8.45 -8.47
C ARG A 148 6.25 8.27 -7.02
N ARG A 149 6.61 7.05 -6.65
CA ARG A 149 7.11 6.70 -5.32
C ARG A 149 8.29 7.59 -4.89
N LYS A 150 9.33 7.67 -5.74
CA LYS A 150 10.51 8.49 -5.47
C LYS A 150 10.19 9.99 -5.38
N ALA A 151 9.19 10.47 -6.12
CA ALA A 151 8.77 11.87 -6.03
C ALA A 151 8.23 12.20 -4.62
N ALA A 152 7.34 11.38 -4.07
CA ALA A 152 6.81 11.57 -2.72
C ALA A 152 7.94 11.48 -1.66
N LEU A 153 8.77 10.45 -1.72
CA LEU A 153 9.88 10.25 -0.76
C LEU A 153 10.89 11.41 -0.74
N ARG A 154 11.18 12.00 -1.91
CA ARG A 154 12.10 13.15 -1.99
C ARG A 154 11.56 14.40 -1.31
N LEU A 155 10.24 14.58 -1.31
CA LEU A 155 9.57 15.72 -0.67
C LEU A 155 9.47 15.53 0.85
N MET A 156 9.31 14.31 1.32
CA MET A 156 9.29 14.00 2.76
C MET A 156 10.65 14.20 3.42
N LYS A 157 11.77 13.86 2.72
CA LYS A 157 13.16 13.99 3.21
C LYS A 157 13.40 13.32 4.56
N ARG A 158 12.73 12.20 4.81
CA ARG A 158 12.78 11.47 6.09
C ARG A 158 13.20 10.02 5.87
N PRO A 159 14.32 9.59 6.47
CA PRO A 159 14.79 8.22 6.32
C PRO A 159 13.90 7.20 7.05
N GLU A 160 13.05 7.64 7.97
CA GLU A 160 12.12 6.79 8.73
C GLU A 160 11.02 6.20 7.84
N VAL A 161 10.59 6.93 6.82
CA VAL A 161 9.53 6.50 5.90
C VAL A 161 9.93 5.20 5.20
N ALA A 162 9.09 4.17 5.35
CA ALA A 162 9.27 2.91 4.65
C ALA A 162 8.82 3.00 3.18
N THR A 163 9.34 2.11 2.34
CA THR A 163 8.95 2.10 0.93
C THR A 163 8.99 0.71 0.30
N SER A 164 8.03 0.46 -0.60
CA SER A 164 7.96 -0.73 -1.44
C SER A 164 8.45 -0.45 -2.85
N ALA A 165 8.87 -1.49 -3.57
CA ALA A 165 9.33 -1.36 -4.96
C ALA A 165 8.17 -1.13 -5.94
N GLY A 166 8.40 -0.33 -6.98
CA GLY A 166 7.55 -0.33 -8.18
C GLY A 166 7.90 -1.45 -9.15
N VAL A 167 7.14 -1.57 -10.25
CA VAL A 167 7.26 -2.69 -11.21
C VAL A 167 8.67 -2.83 -11.78
N SER A 168 9.30 -1.73 -12.18
CA SER A 168 10.65 -1.80 -12.77
C SER A 168 11.71 -2.31 -11.79
N ARG A 169 11.59 -1.92 -10.51
CA ARG A 169 12.49 -2.39 -9.46
C ARG A 169 12.20 -3.83 -9.07
N LEU A 170 10.93 -4.24 -9.05
CA LEU A 170 10.53 -5.63 -8.84
C LEU A 170 11.12 -6.53 -9.92
N LEU A 171 11.00 -6.16 -11.20
CA LEU A 171 11.57 -6.92 -12.31
C LEU A 171 13.09 -7.05 -12.18
N LEU A 172 13.78 -5.95 -11.87
CA LEU A 172 15.23 -5.98 -11.63
C LEU A 172 15.58 -6.94 -10.48
N ALA A 173 14.84 -6.90 -9.38
CA ALA A 173 15.06 -7.79 -8.23
C ALA A 173 14.82 -9.26 -8.60
N PHE A 174 13.78 -9.54 -9.38
CA PHE A 174 13.45 -10.89 -9.82
C PHE A 174 14.56 -11.47 -10.71
N VAL A 175 15.03 -10.72 -11.73
CA VAL A 175 16.14 -11.12 -12.60
C VAL A 175 17.44 -11.29 -11.80
N ALA A 176 17.75 -10.33 -10.92
CA ALA A 176 18.94 -10.41 -10.08
C ALA A 176 18.92 -11.63 -9.16
N ALA A 177 17.76 -11.94 -8.54
CA ALA A 177 17.60 -13.11 -7.69
C ALA A 177 17.71 -14.42 -8.47
N GLY A 178 17.22 -14.46 -9.73
CA GLY A 178 17.38 -15.60 -10.64
C GLY A 178 18.86 -15.86 -10.98
N ILE A 179 19.57 -14.83 -11.44
CA ILE A 179 21.03 -14.94 -11.71
C ILE A 179 21.78 -15.33 -10.43
N ALA A 180 21.37 -14.81 -9.30
CA ALA A 180 22.00 -15.08 -8.01
C ALA A 180 21.96 -16.56 -7.61
N GLN A 181 21.00 -17.36 -8.12
CA GLN A 181 20.98 -18.81 -7.85
C GLN A 181 22.25 -19.54 -8.38
N LEU A 182 22.93 -18.96 -9.37
CA LEU A 182 24.14 -19.51 -9.96
C LEU A 182 25.42 -19.08 -9.23
N LEU A 183 25.30 -18.24 -8.19
CA LEU A 183 26.43 -17.62 -7.50
C LEU A 183 26.65 -18.21 -6.10
N PRO A 184 27.91 -18.15 -5.58
CA PRO A 184 28.17 -18.41 -4.17
C PRO A 184 27.38 -17.49 -3.24
N ALA A 185 27.07 -17.94 -2.03
CA ALA A 185 26.14 -17.30 -1.09
C ALA A 185 26.42 -15.79 -0.85
N ILE A 186 27.70 -15.41 -0.72
CA ILE A 186 28.09 -14.00 -0.50
C ILE A 186 27.77 -13.15 -1.72
N ALA A 187 28.15 -13.59 -2.91
CA ALA A 187 27.90 -12.89 -4.17
C ALA A 187 26.37 -12.81 -4.45
N ARG A 188 25.64 -13.89 -4.16
CA ARG A 188 24.17 -13.94 -4.24
C ARG A 188 23.52 -12.82 -3.43
N ARG A 189 23.83 -12.74 -2.14
CA ARG A 189 23.30 -11.70 -1.24
C ARG A 189 23.66 -10.29 -1.71
N SER A 190 24.90 -10.10 -2.18
CA SER A 190 25.37 -8.80 -2.67
C SER A 190 24.59 -8.33 -3.88
N LEU A 191 24.35 -9.23 -4.85
CA LEU A 191 23.59 -8.91 -6.08
C LEU A 191 22.13 -8.54 -5.78
N VAL A 192 21.46 -9.34 -4.95
CA VAL A 192 20.05 -9.08 -4.58
C VAL A 192 19.95 -7.79 -3.74
N ARG A 193 20.87 -7.57 -2.80
CA ARG A 193 20.92 -6.34 -2.01
C ARG A 193 21.15 -5.10 -2.88
N PHE A 194 21.97 -5.20 -3.91
CA PHE A 194 22.17 -4.11 -4.86
C PHE A 194 20.88 -3.81 -5.64
N ALA A 195 20.20 -4.84 -6.15
CA ALA A 195 18.93 -4.70 -6.87
C ALA A 195 17.83 -4.09 -6.00
N LEU A 196 17.82 -4.38 -4.69
CA LEU A 196 16.81 -3.89 -3.72
C LEU A 196 17.30 -2.71 -2.88
N ARG A 197 18.40 -2.06 -3.26
CA ARG A 197 18.93 -0.92 -2.49
C ARG A 197 17.90 0.19 -2.31
N GLY A 198 17.62 0.55 -1.05
CA GLY A 198 16.64 1.59 -0.69
C GLY A 198 15.19 1.14 -0.83
N ILE A 199 14.95 -0.18 -0.79
CA ILE A 199 13.64 -0.81 -0.74
C ILE A 199 13.54 -1.57 0.59
N ASP A 200 12.43 -1.36 1.30
CA ASP A 200 12.17 -1.96 2.62
C ASP A 200 11.19 -3.13 2.51
N ALA A 201 10.29 -3.10 1.50
CA ALA A 201 9.34 -4.17 1.23
C ALA A 201 9.14 -4.39 -0.28
N LEU A 202 8.76 -5.62 -0.66
CA LEU A 202 8.14 -5.94 -1.95
C LEU A 202 6.67 -6.27 -1.70
N GLN A 203 5.79 -5.57 -2.39
CA GLN A 203 4.35 -5.85 -2.39
C GLN A 203 3.98 -6.37 -3.76
N ILE A 204 3.72 -7.67 -3.86
CA ILE A 204 3.69 -8.39 -5.13
C ILE A 204 2.44 -9.27 -5.24
N PRO A 205 1.86 -9.43 -6.46
CA PRO A 205 0.82 -10.42 -6.70
C PRO A 205 1.42 -11.83 -6.74
N ILE A 206 0.56 -12.86 -6.74
CA ILE A 206 0.98 -14.25 -6.96
C ILE A 206 1.55 -14.43 -8.37
N SER A 207 0.92 -13.75 -9.33
CA SER A 207 1.34 -13.81 -10.74
C SER A 207 1.26 -12.43 -11.38
N GLU A 208 2.17 -12.18 -12.34
CA GLU A 208 2.20 -10.97 -13.15
C GLU A 208 2.38 -11.36 -14.62
N ALA A 209 1.59 -10.76 -15.52
CA ALA A 209 1.64 -11.04 -16.95
C ALA A 209 1.62 -12.56 -17.31
N GLY A 210 0.88 -13.36 -16.56
CA GLY A 210 0.77 -14.81 -16.76
C GLY A 210 1.92 -15.65 -16.16
N PHE A 211 2.91 -15.03 -15.55
CA PHE A 211 4.01 -15.72 -14.87
C PHE A 211 3.84 -15.70 -13.35
N ARG A 212 4.05 -16.84 -12.71
CA ARG A 212 4.09 -16.90 -11.24
C ARG A 212 5.35 -16.24 -10.71
N ILE A 213 5.19 -15.37 -9.71
CA ILE A 213 6.29 -14.70 -9.02
C ILE A 213 6.38 -15.09 -7.54
N ASP A 214 5.42 -15.86 -7.04
CA ASP A 214 5.41 -16.48 -5.71
C ASP A 214 6.32 -17.71 -5.65
N LEU A 215 7.57 -17.54 -6.05
CA LEU A 215 8.57 -18.62 -6.11
C LEU A 215 9.38 -18.68 -4.81
N PRO A 216 9.49 -19.86 -4.16
CA PRO A 216 10.18 -20.01 -2.88
C PRO A 216 11.62 -19.46 -2.89
N TRP A 217 12.35 -19.69 -4.00
CA TRP A 217 13.71 -19.17 -4.14
C TRP A 217 13.77 -17.64 -4.21
N PHE A 218 12.76 -17.01 -4.84
CA PHE A 218 12.69 -15.56 -4.94
C PHE A 218 12.36 -14.93 -3.59
N VAL A 219 11.30 -15.40 -2.93
CA VAL A 219 10.90 -14.93 -1.60
C VAL A 219 12.06 -15.06 -0.61
N ARG A 220 12.74 -16.22 -0.59
CA ARG A 220 13.91 -16.45 0.26
C ARG A 220 15.04 -15.48 -0.06
N SER A 221 15.37 -15.27 -1.33
CA SER A 221 16.45 -14.35 -1.73
C SER A 221 16.20 -12.92 -1.29
N VAL A 222 14.94 -12.46 -1.33
CA VAL A 222 14.53 -11.12 -0.90
C VAL A 222 14.63 -11.01 0.63
N ARG A 223 14.14 -11.99 1.37
CA ARG A 223 14.21 -12.03 2.85
C ARG A 223 15.65 -12.10 3.36
N ASP A 224 16.52 -12.86 2.70
CA ASP A 224 17.93 -13.02 3.08
C ASP A 224 18.71 -11.71 3.06
N VAL A 225 18.19 -10.69 2.38
CA VAL A 225 18.77 -9.33 2.37
C VAL A 225 18.02 -8.35 3.25
N GLY A 226 17.03 -8.82 4.03
CA GLY A 226 16.30 -8.02 5.03
C GLY A 226 15.14 -7.21 4.45
N VAL A 227 14.63 -7.57 3.28
CA VAL A 227 13.45 -6.92 2.66
C VAL A 227 12.21 -7.76 2.94
N HIS A 228 11.12 -7.12 3.38
CA HIS A 228 9.85 -7.77 3.64
C HIS A 228 9.14 -8.14 2.33
N VAL A 229 8.35 -9.22 2.33
CA VAL A 229 7.52 -9.63 1.19
C VAL A 229 6.07 -9.69 1.63
N HIS A 230 5.23 -8.87 1.01
CA HIS A 230 3.77 -8.88 1.19
C HIS A 230 3.10 -9.31 -0.11
N PHE A 231 2.16 -10.24 -0.04
CA PHE A 231 1.36 -10.64 -1.20
C PHE A 231 -0.01 -9.98 -1.18
N TRP A 232 -0.49 -9.55 -2.35
CA TRP A 232 -1.78 -8.90 -2.55
C TRP A 232 -2.50 -9.43 -3.80
N VAL A 233 -3.82 -9.36 -3.96
CA VAL A 233 -4.78 -9.38 -2.86
C VAL A 233 -5.12 -10.83 -2.60
N ILE A 234 -5.02 -11.27 -1.38
CA ILE A 234 -5.25 -12.68 -1.01
C ILE A 234 -6.45 -12.74 -0.08
N ASN A 235 -7.49 -13.44 -0.49
CA ASN A 235 -8.75 -13.58 0.25
C ASN A 235 -9.06 -15.05 0.60
N ASP A 236 -8.14 -15.96 0.30
CA ASP A 236 -8.24 -17.40 0.61
C ASP A 236 -7.25 -17.76 1.72
N ARG A 237 -7.73 -18.44 2.76
CA ARG A 237 -6.93 -18.80 3.94
C ARG A 237 -5.83 -19.81 3.63
N ASP A 238 -6.12 -20.80 2.81
CA ASP A 238 -5.13 -21.83 2.48
C ASP A 238 -4.01 -21.24 1.64
N GLU A 239 -4.35 -20.35 0.72
CA GLU A 239 -3.37 -19.60 -0.06
C GLU A 239 -2.53 -18.65 0.81
N ALA A 240 -3.15 -17.93 1.76
CA ALA A 240 -2.43 -17.10 2.72
C ALA A 240 -1.45 -17.95 3.55
N ASN A 241 -1.89 -19.08 4.10
CA ASN A 241 -1.06 -20.00 4.86
C ASN A 241 0.10 -20.54 4.03
N ARG A 242 -0.13 -20.91 2.77
CA ARG A 242 0.90 -21.36 1.83
C ARG A 242 1.97 -20.30 1.62
N LEU A 243 1.58 -19.05 1.39
CA LEU A 243 2.49 -17.92 1.18
C LEU A 243 3.29 -17.59 2.44
N LEU A 244 2.64 -17.62 3.61
CA LEU A 244 3.31 -17.40 4.90
C LEU A 244 4.32 -18.52 5.21
N ALA A 245 3.95 -19.77 4.96
CA ALA A 245 4.85 -20.93 5.10
C ALA A 245 6.06 -20.86 4.16
N MET A 246 5.89 -20.28 2.97
CA MET A 246 6.97 -20.01 2.02
C MET A 246 7.90 -18.89 2.50
N GLY A 247 7.44 -18.07 3.43
CA GLY A 247 8.19 -17.02 4.05
C GLY A 247 7.74 -15.59 3.73
N ALA A 248 6.52 -15.39 3.26
CA ALA A 248 5.96 -14.04 3.18
C ALA A 248 5.96 -13.39 4.57
N SER A 249 6.22 -12.09 4.60
CA SER A 249 6.17 -11.29 5.83
C SER A 249 4.75 -10.82 6.18
N GLY A 250 3.84 -10.85 5.21
CA GLY A 250 2.46 -10.43 5.43
C GLY A 250 1.59 -10.60 4.19
N ILE A 251 0.30 -10.40 4.42
CA ILE A 251 -0.77 -10.56 3.43
C ILE A 251 -1.61 -9.29 3.39
N VAL A 252 -1.91 -8.83 2.18
CA VAL A 252 -2.88 -7.77 1.91
C VAL A 252 -4.19 -8.43 1.49
N SER A 253 -5.27 -8.17 2.21
CA SER A 253 -6.56 -8.85 2.01
C SER A 253 -7.74 -7.87 2.10
N ASP A 254 -8.79 -8.15 1.32
CA ASP A 254 -10.10 -7.50 1.46
C ASP A 254 -10.91 -8.07 2.63
N ASP A 255 -10.57 -9.27 3.10
CA ASP A 255 -11.30 -10.01 4.13
C ASP A 255 -10.34 -10.64 5.14
N LEU A 256 -9.95 -9.83 6.13
CA LEU A 256 -9.00 -10.26 7.17
C LEU A 256 -9.54 -11.37 8.06
N GLU A 257 -10.85 -11.43 8.29
CA GLU A 257 -11.46 -12.43 9.16
C GLU A 257 -11.39 -13.84 8.54
N ARG A 258 -11.60 -13.91 7.23
CA ARG A 258 -11.55 -15.18 6.49
C ARG A 258 -10.13 -15.61 6.14
N THR A 259 -9.22 -14.64 5.99
CA THR A 259 -7.88 -14.90 5.46
C THR A 259 -6.85 -15.18 6.54
N LEU A 260 -6.91 -14.54 7.66
CA LEU A 260 -5.96 -14.58 8.76
C LEU A 260 -6.71 -14.73 10.10
#